data_02663d591d189e39959a9bd0eadb9987
#
_entry.id   02663d591d189e39959a9bd0eadb9987
#
_cell.length_a   1.000
_cell.length_b   1.000
_cell.length_c   1.000
_cell.angle_alpha   90.00
_cell.angle_beta   90.00
_cell.angle_gamma   90.00
#
_symmetry.space_group_name_H-M   'P 1'
#
loop_
_entity.id
_entity.type
_entity.pdbx_description
1 polymer ?
#
loop_
_entity_poly.entity_id
_entity_poly.type
_entity_poly.pdbx_seq_one_letter_code
_entity_poly.pdbx_strand_id
1 'polypeptide(L)'
;MRTDSRLSRTLHVLLHMARHDGPMTSEAIGRMLGTNPVVVRRTMAGLRNAGYVKSEKGHGGGWTIAADLSAVSLLDVHRAVGGPRIFAIGSDRANPACAVEKVVNEAVEDTLREAEALLVARLGSVSLAELARSFDARCRPGGPSDASSCA
;
A
#
# COMPACT_ATOMS: atom_id res chain seq x y z
N MET A 1 -4.20 -10.65 -16.98
CA MET A 1 -4.70 -10.27 -15.63
C MET A 1 -3.97 -9.03 -15.17
N ARG A 2 -4.68 -7.97 -14.82
CA ARG A 2 -4.04 -6.73 -14.34
C ARG A 2 -3.76 -6.88 -12.84
N THR A 3 -2.50 -6.81 -12.45
CA THR A 3 -2.10 -6.78 -11.06
C THR A 3 -2.41 -5.39 -10.48
N ASP A 4 -3.02 -5.36 -9.30
CA ASP A 4 -3.24 -4.10 -8.58
C ASP A 4 -1.93 -3.65 -7.91
N SER A 5 -1.40 -2.51 -8.33
CA SER A 5 -0.15 -1.95 -7.83
C SER A 5 -0.35 -0.77 -6.85
N ARG A 6 -1.59 -0.51 -6.42
CA ARG A 6 -1.89 0.64 -5.54
C ARG A 6 -1.10 0.63 -4.25
N LEU A 7 -1.05 -0.52 -3.57
CA LEU A 7 -0.28 -0.66 -2.33
C LEU A 7 1.20 -0.34 -2.56
N SER A 8 1.85 -1.00 -3.52
CA SER A 8 3.27 -0.82 -3.83
C SER A 8 3.59 0.64 -4.19
N ARG A 9 2.78 1.26 -5.06
CA ARG A 9 2.96 2.66 -5.47
C ARG A 9 2.76 3.63 -4.31
N THR A 10 1.79 3.37 -3.44
CA THR A 10 1.53 4.20 -2.27
C THR A 10 2.68 4.10 -1.25
N LEU A 11 3.17 2.90 -0.99
CA LEU A 11 4.35 2.70 -0.12
C LEU A 11 5.57 3.44 -0.67
N HIS A 12 5.80 3.39 -1.98
CA HIS A 12 6.87 4.14 -2.65
C HIS A 12 6.76 5.65 -2.37
N VAL A 13 5.57 6.24 -2.56
CA VAL A 13 5.33 7.65 -2.25
C VAL A 13 5.60 7.98 -0.80
N LEU A 14 5.06 7.19 0.13
CA LEU A 14 5.22 7.44 1.57
C LEU A 14 6.69 7.40 2.01
N LEU A 15 7.50 6.51 1.46
CA LEU A 15 8.93 6.46 1.74
C LEU A 15 9.69 7.68 1.18
N HIS A 16 9.33 8.17 -0.01
CA HIS A 16 9.88 9.42 -0.53
C HIS A 16 9.46 10.63 0.31
N MET A 17 8.17 10.72 0.68
CA MET A 17 7.67 11.80 1.53
C MET A 17 8.35 11.82 2.91
N ALA A 18 8.68 10.65 3.46
CA ALA A 18 9.37 10.54 4.75
C ALA A 18 10.80 11.13 4.73
N ARG A 19 11.38 11.32 3.54
CA ARG A 19 12.72 11.89 3.36
C ARG A 19 12.71 13.28 2.73
N HIS A 20 11.57 13.69 2.25
CA HIS A 20 11.44 15.00 1.60
C HIS A 20 11.25 16.09 2.64
N ASP A 21 12.04 17.15 2.56
CA ASP A 21 11.90 18.32 3.40
C ASP A 21 10.72 19.18 2.91
N GLY A 22 9.61 19.14 3.65
CA GLY A 22 8.41 19.90 3.36
C GLY A 22 7.35 19.16 2.52
N PRO A 23 6.27 19.86 2.11
CA PRO A 23 5.17 19.25 1.39
C PRO A 23 5.52 18.84 -0.03
N MET A 24 4.98 17.71 -0.49
CA MET A 24 5.06 17.25 -1.88
C MET A 24 3.73 17.49 -2.60
N THR A 25 3.75 18.16 -3.75
CA THR A 25 2.53 18.40 -4.53
C THR A 25 2.04 17.13 -5.23
N SER A 26 0.75 17.06 -5.54
CA SER A 26 0.18 15.94 -6.32
C SER A 26 0.82 15.82 -7.71
N GLU A 27 1.25 16.93 -8.28
CA GLU A 27 1.94 17.01 -9.57
C GLU A 27 3.36 16.40 -9.48
N ALA A 28 4.10 16.70 -8.41
CA ALA A 28 5.42 16.11 -8.16
C ALA A 28 5.33 14.59 -7.94
N ILE A 29 4.40 14.16 -7.10
CA ILE A 29 4.12 12.74 -6.85
C ILE A 29 3.68 12.05 -8.14
N GLY A 30 2.82 12.69 -8.94
CA GLY A 30 2.34 12.16 -10.21
C GLY A 30 3.48 11.93 -11.22
N ARG A 31 4.41 12.87 -11.33
CA ARG A 31 5.63 12.72 -12.17
C ARG A 31 6.50 11.56 -11.69
N MET A 32 6.75 11.46 -10.39
CA MET A 32 7.56 10.39 -9.79
C MET A 32 6.97 9.00 -10.06
N LEU A 33 5.65 8.87 -10.01
CA LEU A 33 4.94 7.59 -10.25
C LEU A 33 4.56 7.35 -11.71
N GLY A 34 4.77 8.29 -12.61
CA GLY A 34 4.25 8.21 -13.98
C GLY A 34 2.73 8.11 -14.03
N THR A 35 2.00 8.89 -13.21
CA THR A 35 0.54 8.83 -13.10
C THR A 35 -0.08 10.23 -13.07
N ASN A 36 -1.41 10.27 -13.29
CA ASN A 36 -2.16 11.52 -13.28
C ASN A 36 -2.29 12.07 -11.84
N PRO A 37 -2.07 13.39 -11.61
CA PRO A 37 -2.26 14.03 -10.31
C PRO A 37 -3.65 13.83 -9.69
N VAL A 38 -4.70 13.62 -10.49
CA VAL A 38 -6.06 13.31 -9.99
C VAL A 38 -6.08 11.96 -9.27
N VAL A 39 -5.39 10.95 -9.83
CA VAL A 39 -5.24 9.63 -9.19
C VAL A 39 -4.46 9.76 -7.88
N VAL A 40 -3.40 10.57 -7.88
CA VAL A 40 -2.62 10.87 -6.66
C VAL A 40 -3.53 11.47 -5.59
N ARG A 41 -4.29 12.51 -5.91
CA ARG A 41 -5.21 13.16 -4.94
C ARG A 41 -6.21 12.18 -4.34
N ARG A 42 -6.74 11.25 -5.16
CA ARG A 42 -7.68 10.22 -4.70
C ARG A 42 -7.02 9.26 -3.69
N THR A 43 -5.83 8.78 -4.00
CA THR A 43 -5.06 7.90 -3.12
C THR A 43 -4.69 8.62 -1.81
N MET A 44 -4.16 9.84 -1.92
CA MET A 44 -3.77 10.64 -0.77
C MET A 44 -4.97 11.04 0.11
N ALA A 45 -6.16 11.23 -0.47
CA ALA A 45 -7.37 11.46 0.30
C ALA A 45 -7.73 10.26 1.20
N GLY A 46 -7.55 9.03 0.73
CA GLY A 46 -7.71 7.83 1.55
C GLY A 46 -6.75 7.79 2.73
N LEU A 47 -5.48 8.09 2.49
CA LEU A 47 -4.46 8.16 3.54
C LEU A 47 -4.72 9.29 4.54
N ARG A 48 -5.21 10.45 4.07
CA ARG A 48 -5.60 11.57 4.93
C ARG A 48 -6.79 11.20 5.82
N ASN A 49 -7.80 10.54 5.28
CA ASN A 49 -8.96 10.10 6.05
C ASN A 49 -8.59 9.08 7.13
N ALA A 50 -7.55 8.30 6.90
CA ALA A 50 -6.97 7.39 7.89
C ALA A 50 -6.01 8.10 8.87
N GLY A 51 -5.68 9.36 8.67
CA GLY A 51 -4.79 10.14 9.53
C GLY A 51 -3.29 9.95 9.28
N TYR A 52 -2.90 9.30 8.18
CA TYR A 52 -1.49 9.00 7.91
C TYR A 52 -0.75 10.14 7.22
N VAL A 53 -1.47 10.97 6.49
CA VAL A 53 -0.96 12.18 5.84
C VAL A 53 -1.88 13.36 6.10
N LYS A 54 -1.35 14.57 5.95
CA LYS A 54 -2.11 15.82 5.94
C LYS A 54 -1.84 16.60 4.66
N SER A 55 -2.76 17.48 4.29
CA SER A 55 -2.61 18.39 3.16
C SER A 55 -2.48 19.82 3.65
N GLU A 56 -1.52 20.53 3.12
CA GLU A 56 -1.33 21.97 3.34
C GLU A 56 -1.76 22.74 2.09
N LYS A 57 -2.60 23.76 2.28
CA LYS A 57 -3.12 24.59 1.17
C LYS A 57 -2.21 25.79 0.94
N GLY A 58 -2.29 26.38 -0.27
CA GLY A 58 -1.65 27.63 -0.62
C GLY A 58 -0.31 27.44 -1.33
N HIS A 59 0.42 28.55 -1.46
CA HIS A 59 1.73 28.56 -2.10
C HIS A 59 2.74 27.77 -1.24
N GLY A 60 3.42 26.79 -1.85
CA GLY A 60 4.31 25.88 -1.12
C GLY A 60 3.58 24.74 -0.39
N GLY A 61 2.26 24.60 -0.58
CA GLY A 61 1.45 23.52 -0.01
C GLY A 61 1.66 22.17 -0.70
N GLY A 62 0.99 21.14 -0.16
CA GLY A 62 1.07 19.76 -0.66
C GLY A 62 0.76 18.76 0.43
N TRP A 63 1.30 17.57 0.30
CA TRP A 63 1.09 16.45 1.20
C TRP A 63 2.32 16.24 2.09
N THR A 64 2.09 16.01 3.37
CA THR A 64 3.13 15.67 4.37
C THR A 64 2.69 14.47 5.20
N ILE A 65 3.66 13.73 5.76
CA ILE A 65 3.39 12.65 6.71
C ILE A 65 2.84 13.26 8.01
N ALA A 66 1.78 12.66 8.56
CA ALA A 66 1.15 13.09 9.80
C ALA A 66 1.24 12.04 10.92
N ALA A 67 1.46 10.77 10.56
CA ALA A 67 1.53 9.66 11.51
C ALA A 67 2.98 9.26 11.82
N ASP A 68 3.18 8.61 12.95
CA ASP A 68 4.41 7.89 13.25
C ASP A 68 4.52 6.67 12.33
N LEU A 69 5.60 6.60 11.55
CA LEU A 69 5.84 5.50 10.61
C LEU A 69 5.97 4.14 11.29
N SER A 70 6.34 4.10 12.56
CA SER A 70 6.41 2.85 13.32
C SER A 70 5.04 2.30 13.71
N ALA A 71 4.03 3.16 13.74
CA ALA A 71 2.64 2.82 14.07
C ALA A 71 1.78 2.49 12.85
N VAL A 72 2.30 2.64 11.63
CA VAL A 72 1.57 2.38 10.37
C VAL A 72 2.12 1.15 9.69
N SER A 73 1.32 0.10 9.55
CA SER A 73 1.68 -1.14 8.86
C SER A 73 1.34 -1.10 7.36
N LEU A 74 1.88 -2.06 6.61
CA LEU A 74 1.50 -2.25 5.20
C LEU A 74 0.01 -2.56 5.04
N LEU A 75 -0.59 -3.26 6.02
CA LEU A 75 -2.01 -3.57 6.04
C LEU A 75 -2.86 -2.30 6.19
N ASP A 76 -2.42 -1.38 7.06
CA ASP A 76 -3.09 -0.10 7.28
C ASP A 76 -3.11 0.74 5.99
N VAL A 77 -1.99 0.80 5.29
CA VAL A 77 -1.89 1.48 4.00
C VAL A 77 -2.80 0.81 2.95
N HIS A 78 -2.79 -0.53 2.88
CA HIS A 78 -3.65 -1.28 1.96
C HIS A 78 -5.14 -0.95 2.16
N ARG A 79 -5.59 -0.91 3.42
CA ARG A 79 -6.96 -0.55 3.78
C ARG A 79 -7.30 0.90 3.43
N ALA A 80 -6.40 1.83 3.75
CA ALA A 80 -6.60 3.26 3.52
C ALA A 80 -6.75 3.63 2.04
N VAL A 81 -6.07 2.91 1.14
CA VAL A 81 -6.17 3.16 -0.31
C VAL A 81 -7.32 2.40 -0.99
N GLY A 82 -8.17 1.74 -0.21
CA GLY A 82 -9.26 0.93 -0.74
C GLY A 82 -8.73 -0.24 -1.56
N GLY A 83 -7.75 -0.97 -1.02
CA GLY A 83 -7.15 -2.13 -1.67
C GLY A 83 -8.22 -3.18 -2.04
N PRO A 84 -8.03 -3.89 -3.16
CA PRO A 84 -8.95 -4.93 -3.58
C PRO A 84 -8.94 -6.10 -2.60
N ARG A 85 -9.89 -7.02 -2.77
CA ARG A 85 -9.80 -8.33 -2.14
C ARG A 85 -8.45 -8.96 -2.48
N ILE A 86 -7.83 -9.59 -1.48
CA ILE A 86 -6.51 -10.20 -1.63
C ILE A 86 -6.55 -11.34 -2.65
N PHE A 87 -7.61 -12.14 -2.64
CA PHE A 87 -7.83 -13.21 -3.60
C PHE A 87 -9.06 -12.93 -4.48
N ALA A 88 -8.90 -13.15 -5.78
CA ALA A 88 -9.97 -13.10 -6.77
C ALA A 88 -10.63 -14.49 -7.01
N ILE A 89 -10.12 -15.54 -6.37
CA ILE A 89 -10.68 -16.89 -6.44
C ILE A 89 -11.91 -16.93 -5.52
N GLY A 90 -12.98 -17.52 -6.01
CA GLY A 90 -14.23 -17.69 -5.26
C GLY A 90 -14.83 -19.09 -5.46
N SER A 91 -15.87 -19.39 -4.68
CA SER A 91 -16.69 -20.58 -4.82
C SER A 91 -17.85 -20.33 -5.79
N ASP A 92 -18.26 -21.35 -6.53
CA ASP A 92 -19.50 -21.35 -7.30
C ASP A 92 -20.68 -21.79 -6.39
N ARG A 93 -21.80 -21.11 -6.50
CA ARG A 93 -23.01 -21.38 -5.74
C ARG A 93 -24.23 -21.61 -6.64
N ALA A 94 -24.00 -22.16 -7.83
CA ALA A 94 -25.04 -22.37 -8.83
C ALA A 94 -26.06 -23.44 -8.39
N ASN A 95 -25.67 -24.42 -7.58
CA ASN A 95 -26.54 -25.49 -7.12
C ASN A 95 -26.41 -25.76 -5.59
N PRO A 96 -26.95 -24.90 -4.74
CA PRO A 96 -26.78 -24.96 -3.28
C PRO A 96 -27.34 -26.24 -2.63
N ALA A 97 -28.13 -27.02 -3.33
CA ALA A 97 -28.64 -28.32 -2.85
C ALA A 97 -27.67 -29.47 -3.09
N CYS A 98 -26.65 -29.29 -3.92
CA CYS A 98 -25.69 -30.35 -4.26
C CYS A 98 -24.68 -30.56 -3.12
N ALA A 99 -24.64 -31.78 -2.58
CA ALA A 99 -23.72 -32.14 -1.50
C ALA A 99 -22.25 -32.07 -1.93
N VAL A 100 -21.93 -32.40 -3.19
CA VAL A 100 -20.57 -32.28 -3.74
C VAL A 100 -20.16 -30.84 -3.83
N GLU A 101 -21.02 -29.95 -4.31
CA GLU A 101 -20.73 -28.52 -4.39
C GLU A 101 -20.45 -27.92 -2.99
N LYS A 102 -21.21 -28.32 -1.98
CA LYS A 102 -20.99 -27.88 -0.58
C LYS A 102 -19.60 -28.27 -0.09
N VAL A 103 -19.21 -29.54 -0.23
CA VAL A 103 -17.91 -30.03 0.22
C VAL A 103 -16.76 -29.33 -0.50
N VAL A 104 -16.88 -29.14 -1.82
CA VAL A 104 -15.87 -28.43 -2.63
C VAL A 104 -15.76 -26.97 -2.20
N ASN A 105 -16.90 -26.29 -2.04
CA ASN A 105 -16.91 -24.87 -1.64
C ASN A 105 -16.35 -24.69 -0.24
N GLU A 106 -16.68 -25.52 0.73
CA GLU A 106 -16.14 -25.50 2.09
C GLU A 106 -14.61 -25.62 2.05
N ALA A 107 -14.08 -26.60 1.32
CA ALA A 107 -12.63 -26.80 1.22
C ALA A 107 -11.91 -25.60 0.57
N VAL A 108 -12.49 -25.00 -0.48
CA VAL A 108 -11.93 -23.82 -1.16
C VAL A 108 -12.01 -22.59 -0.25
N GLU A 109 -13.15 -22.36 0.37
CA GLU A 109 -13.37 -21.19 1.26
C GLU A 109 -12.49 -21.26 2.50
N ASP A 110 -12.32 -22.44 3.10
CA ASP A 110 -11.45 -22.64 4.26
C ASP A 110 -9.98 -22.36 3.90
N THR A 111 -9.52 -22.92 2.77
CA THR A 111 -8.15 -22.70 2.27
C THR A 111 -7.89 -21.21 1.99
N LEU A 112 -8.82 -20.52 1.35
CA LEU A 112 -8.68 -19.09 1.07
C LEU A 112 -8.68 -18.26 2.34
N ARG A 113 -9.50 -18.61 3.34
CA ARG A 113 -9.56 -17.93 4.63
C ARG A 113 -8.24 -18.05 5.39
N GLU A 114 -7.65 -19.24 5.43
CA GLU A 114 -6.35 -19.49 6.08
C GLU A 114 -5.22 -18.71 5.38
N ALA A 115 -5.18 -18.74 4.06
CA ALA A 115 -4.20 -18.01 3.28
C ALA A 115 -4.34 -16.49 3.44
N GLU A 116 -5.58 -15.97 3.47
CA GLU A 116 -5.85 -14.55 3.71
C GLU A 116 -5.42 -14.14 5.12
N ALA A 117 -5.71 -14.94 6.13
CA ALA A 117 -5.30 -14.68 7.51
C ALA A 117 -3.78 -14.58 7.64
N LEU A 118 -3.04 -15.48 7.00
CA LEU A 118 -1.57 -15.45 6.98
C LEU A 118 -1.04 -14.18 6.32
N LEU A 119 -1.59 -13.81 5.16
CA LEU A 119 -1.16 -12.61 4.44
C LEU A 119 -1.49 -11.32 5.22
N VAL A 120 -2.70 -11.24 5.80
CA VAL A 120 -3.13 -10.10 6.64
C VAL A 120 -2.21 -9.96 7.85
N ALA A 121 -1.89 -11.05 8.54
CA ALA A 121 -0.96 -11.05 9.65
C ALA A 121 0.43 -10.57 9.23
N ARG A 122 0.94 -11.02 8.08
CA ARG A 122 2.24 -10.59 7.58
C ARG A 122 2.27 -9.12 7.17
N LEU A 123 1.27 -8.64 6.45
CA LEU A 123 1.15 -7.21 6.10
C LEU A 123 1.01 -6.33 7.35
N GLY A 124 0.30 -6.81 8.38
CA GLY A 124 0.15 -6.11 9.66
C GLY A 124 1.42 -6.07 10.51
N SER A 125 2.33 -7.01 10.32
CA SER A 125 3.58 -7.10 11.09
C SER A 125 4.73 -6.25 10.54
N VAL A 126 4.61 -5.67 9.34
CA VAL A 126 5.65 -4.84 8.72
C VAL A 126 5.22 -3.39 8.77
N SER A 127 6.02 -2.53 9.43
CA SER A 127 5.77 -1.09 9.54
C SER A 127 6.45 -0.29 8.42
N LEU A 128 5.96 0.92 8.19
CA LEU A 128 6.63 1.87 7.29
C LEU A 128 8.03 2.22 7.78
N ALA A 129 8.25 2.27 9.10
CA ALA A 129 9.57 2.54 9.67
C ALA A 129 10.58 1.43 9.34
N GLU A 130 10.15 0.16 9.32
CA GLU A 130 11.01 -0.95 8.88
C GLU A 130 11.40 -0.85 7.42
N LEU A 131 10.45 -0.49 6.53
CA LEU A 131 10.76 -0.25 5.12
C LEU A 131 11.72 0.93 4.94
N ALA A 132 11.54 2.01 5.70
CA ALA A 132 12.43 3.16 5.66
C ALA A 132 13.86 2.78 6.06
N ARG A 133 14.03 2.03 7.14
CA ARG A 133 15.35 1.51 7.55
C ARG A 133 15.99 0.59 6.51
N SER A 134 15.20 -0.29 5.91
CA SER A 134 15.68 -1.20 4.86
C SER A 134 16.15 -0.44 3.62
N PHE A 135 15.48 0.65 3.27
CA PHE A 135 15.89 1.53 2.18
C PHE A 135 17.21 2.26 2.54
N ASP A 136 17.29 2.86 3.73
CA ASP A 136 18.50 3.56 4.17
C ASP A 136 19.74 2.67 4.18
N ALA A 137 19.57 1.41 4.59
CA ALA A 137 20.66 0.43 4.57
C ALA A 137 21.17 0.13 3.16
N ARG A 138 20.32 0.20 2.14
CA ARG A 138 20.68 -0.05 0.73
C ARG A 138 21.28 1.17 0.03
N CYS A 139 20.89 2.38 0.46
CA CYS A 139 21.34 3.64 -0.13
C CYS A 139 22.60 4.22 0.55
N ARG A 140 23.21 3.51 1.50
CA ARG A 140 24.49 3.92 2.07
C ARG A 140 25.62 3.79 1.05
N PRO A 141 26.57 4.77 1.00
CA PRO A 141 27.75 4.65 0.16
C PRO A 141 28.51 3.35 0.49
N GLY A 142 28.66 2.47 -0.49
CA GLY A 142 29.27 1.14 -0.34
C GLY A 142 28.28 -0.04 -0.28
N GLY A 143 26.97 0.20 -0.40
CA GLY A 143 25.96 -0.85 -0.57
C GLY A 143 25.91 -1.38 -2.01
N PRO A 144 25.29 -2.57 -2.25
CA PRO A 144 25.29 -3.25 -3.54
C PRO A 144 24.41 -2.63 -4.64
N SER A 145 23.88 -1.43 -4.47
CA SER A 145 23.07 -0.73 -5.47
C SER A 145 23.70 0.59 -5.89
N ASP A 146 23.80 0.81 -7.20
CA ASP A 146 24.28 2.05 -7.81
C ASP A 146 23.57 3.29 -7.24
N ALA A 147 24.34 4.32 -6.89
CA ALA A 147 23.88 5.57 -6.29
C ALA A 147 22.83 6.34 -7.14
N SER A 148 22.63 5.96 -8.41
CA SER A 148 21.63 6.56 -9.30
C SER A 148 20.18 6.10 -9.05
N SER A 149 19.97 5.06 -8.22
CA SER A 149 18.63 4.52 -7.90
C SER A 149 18.00 5.11 -6.64
N CYS A 150 18.72 5.96 -5.90
CA CYS A 150 18.30 6.46 -4.59
C CYS A 150 17.86 7.95 -4.60
N ALA A 151 17.79 8.57 -5.80
CA ALA A 151 17.37 9.95 -5.97
C ALA A 151 15.86 10.06 -6.28
#